data_d7b8e45056aebb3f8c18fb9f6f6410c2
#
_entry.id   d7b8e45056aebb3f8c18fb9f6f6410c2
#
_cell.length_a   1.000
_cell.length_b   1.000
_cell.length_c   1.000
_cell.angle_alpha   90.00
_cell.angle_beta   90.00
_cell.angle_gamma   90.00
#
_symmetry.space_group_name_H-M   'P 1'
#
loop_
_entity.id
_entity.type
_entity.pdbx_description
1 polymer ?
#
loop_
_entity_poly.entity_id
_entity_poly.type
_entity_poly.pdbx_seq_one_letter_code
_entity_poly.pdbx_strand_id
1 'polypeptide(L)'
;MSVRPYRDIIRRKSRQIRVGNVLVGGDAPISVQTMTNTLTPDVEGTLAQIRAAADAGCDIVRVSCPDEDSTAALGAIVKGSPVPIVADIHFHYKRAIEAAKAGAACLRINPGNIGSAARVREVVQAAKDHGCSMRIGVNAGSLERELLERFGEPCPEAMVESALNHIRILEDNDFFEFKISCKASDVFLAVAAYNALSEACDYPLHLGITEAGGLRMGTIKSSIGLGSLLWAGIGDTVRVSLSAEPVEEVKVGYDILKSLGLRRRGVTVISCPSCARQNFQVIKTVEVLEERLSHITTPMTVSVIGCVVNGPGEARETDIGLTGGGNNTHQIYIAGQPDQIGRASCRERVFNWV
;
A
#
# COMPACT_ATOMS: atom_id res chain seq x y z
N MET A 1 10.03 -26.70 -0.54
CA MET A 1 9.08 -26.47 0.56
C MET A 1 9.76 -25.60 1.61
N SER A 2 9.10 -24.57 2.11
CA SER A 2 9.62 -23.71 3.18
C SER A 2 9.88 -24.54 4.45
N VAL A 3 11.00 -24.27 5.15
CA VAL A 3 11.28 -24.86 6.46
C VAL A 3 10.28 -24.35 7.52
N ARG A 4 9.52 -23.28 7.20
CA ARG A 4 8.53 -22.63 8.07
C ARG A 4 7.21 -22.45 7.33
N PRO A 5 6.46 -23.53 7.02
CA PRO A 5 5.25 -23.49 6.19
C PRO A 5 4.13 -22.62 6.79
N TYR A 6 4.16 -22.35 8.09
CA TYR A 6 3.23 -21.42 8.75
C TYR A 6 3.45 -19.94 8.38
N ARG A 7 4.53 -19.62 7.66
CA ARG A 7 4.81 -18.29 7.11
C ARG A 7 4.39 -18.14 5.64
N ASP A 8 3.97 -19.21 5.01
CA ASP A 8 3.64 -19.21 3.59
C ASP A 8 2.19 -18.73 3.41
N ILE A 9 2.03 -17.56 2.81
CA ILE A 9 0.72 -17.02 2.42
C ILE A 9 0.47 -17.44 0.98
N ILE A 10 -0.56 -18.26 0.78
CA ILE A 10 -1.00 -18.68 -0.55
C ILE A 10 -1.89 -17.57 -1.11
N ARG A 11 -1.36 -16.81 -2.06
CA ARG A 11 -2.11 -15.72 -2.69
C ARG A 11 -3.21 -16.26 -3.60
N ARG A 12 -4.36 -15.59 -3.55
CA ARG A 12 -5.46 -15.78 -4.50
C ARG A 12 -4.95 -15.59 -5.93
N LYS A 13 -5.31 -16.49 -6.83
CA LYS A 13 -5.00 -16.32 -8.26
C LYS A 13 -5.90 -15.23 -8.83
N SER A 14 -5.30 -14.16 -9.30
CA SER A 14 -5.98 -13.07 -10.00
C SER A 14 -5.43 -12.90 -11.41
N ARG A 15 -6.20 -12.26 -12.30
CA ARG A 15 -5.68 -11.83 -13.61
C ARG A 15 -4.54 -10.84 -13.39
N GLN A 16 -3.61 -10.78 -14.30
CA GLN A 16 -2.56 -9.78 -14.29
C GLN A 16 -2.92 -8.65 -15.25
N ILE A 17 -2.86 -7.42 -14.76
CA ILE A 17 -3.04 -6.20 -15.55
C ILE A 17 -1.79 -5.31 -15.44
N ARG A 18 -1.75 -4.24 -16.24
CA ARG A 18 -0.69 -3.23 -16.19
C ARG A 18 -1.23 -1.87 -15.72
N VAL A 19 -0.43 -1.20 -14.90
CA VAL A 19 -0.59 0.22 -14.59
C VAL A 19 0.71 0.90 -15.02
N GLY A 20 0.76 1.36 -16.25
CA GLY A 20 2.01 1.78 -16.87
C GLY A 20 3.04 0.64 -16.93
N ASN A 21 4.18 0.82 -16.26
CA ASN A 21 5.22 -0.20 -16.16
C ASN A 21 5.06 -1.14 -14.95
N VAL A 22 4.07 -0.91 -14.08
CA VAL A 22 3.82 -1.74 -12.90
C VAL A 22 2.82 -2.84 -13.21
N LEU A 23 3.22 -4.10 -12.98
CA LEU A 23 2.34 -5.26 -13.05
C LEU A 23 1.51 -5.36 -11.77
N VAL A 24 0.23 -5.65 -11.88
CA VAL A 24 -0.71 -5.79 -10.76
C VAL A 24 -1.53 -7.07 -10.95
N GLY A 25 -1.60 -7.90 -9.93
CA GLY A 25 -2.27 -9.21 -10.01
C GLY A 25 -1.35 -10.34 -10.47
N GLY A 26 -1.88 -11.54 -10.56
CA GLY A 26 -1.10 -12.73 -10.82
C GLY A 26 -0.02 -12.95 -9.76
N ASP A 27 1.19 -13.26 -10.22
CA ASP A 27 2.35 -13.45 -9.34
C ASP A 27 3.15 -12.16 -9.09
N ALA A 28 2.67 -11.00 -9.60
CA ALA A 28 3.34 -9.73 -9.39
C ALA A 28 3.42 -9.35 -7.89
N PRO A 29 4.48 -8.66 -7.46
CA PRO A 29 4.56 -8.14 -6.10
C PRO A 29 3.37 -7.22 -5.79
N ILE A 30 2.86 -7.29 -4.56
CA ILE A 30 1.77 -6.40 -4.13
C ILE A 30 2.27 -4.96 -4.16
N SER A 31 1.66 -4.12 -4.96
CA SER A 31 2.07 -2.73 -5.13
C SER A 31 1.51 -1.82 -4.03
N VAL A 32 2.32 -0.85 -3.61
CA VAL A 32 1.92 0.20 -2.66
C VAL A 32 1.56 1.45 -3.44
N GLN A 33 0.36 1.95 -3.23
CA GLN A 33 -0.15 3.17 -3.85
C GLN A 33 -0.45 4.22 -2.78
N THR A 34 -0.16 5.49 -3.07
CA THR A 34 -0.67 6.64 -2.29
C THR A 34 -1.41 7.64 -3.19
N MET A 35 -1.78 8.78 -2.64
CA MET A 35 -2.47 9.85 -3.35
C MET A 35 -1.93 11.20 -2.89
N THR A 36 -1.72 12.11 -3.83
CA THR A 36 -1.37 13.50 -3.51
C THR A 36 -2.53 14.23 -2.81
N ASN A 37 -2.19 15.19 -1.97
CA ASN A 37 -3.14 16.09 -1.31
C ASN A 37 -3.00 17.55 -1.75
N THR A 38 -2.11 17.81 -2.71
CA THR A 38 -1.96 19.10 -3.38
C THR A 38 -3.11 19.36 -4.36
N LEU A 39 -3.36 20.62 -4.68
CA LEU A 39 -4.21 20.97 -5.82
C LEU A 39 -3.49 20.58 -7.10
N THR A 40 -4.14 19.81 -7.96
CA THR A 40 -3.51 19.24 -9.17
C THR A 40 -2.98 20.30 -10.14
N PRO A 41 -3.59 21.49 -10.31
CA PRO A 41 -3.03 22.57 -11.10
C PRO A 41 -1.67 23.11 -10.58
N ASP A 42 -1.36 22.89 -9.29
CA ASP A 42 0.00 23.13 -8.77
C ASP A 42 0.91 21.96 -9.14
N VAL A 43 1.45 22.02 -10.37
CA VAL A 43 2.29 20.96 -10.95
C VAL A 43 3.57 20.75 -10.14
N GLU A 44 4.22 21.83 -9.67
CA GLU A 44 5.49 21.73 -8.94
C GLU A 44 5.29 21.09 -7.56
N GLY A 45 4.30 21.55 -6.80
CA GLY A 45 3.95 20.99 -5.50
C GLY A 45 3.50 19.53 -5.61
N THR A 46 2.69 19.20 -6.63
CA THR A 46 2.25 17.84 -6.90
C THR A 46 3.42 16.92 -7.25
N LEU A 47 4.34 17.36 -8.11
CA LEU A 47 5.54 16.58 -8.46
C LEU A 47 6.50 16.41 -7.28
N ALA A 48 6.62 17.41 -6.41
CA ALA A 48 7.41 17.30 -5.19
C ALA A 48 6.87 16.19 -4.26
N GLN A 49 5.54 16.13 -4.05
CA GLN A 49 4.91 15.05 -3.29
C GLN A 49 5.06 13.67 -3.96
N ILE A 50 4.91 13.61 -5.28
CA ILE A 50 5.08 12.36 -6.03
C ILE A 50 6.50 11.82 -5.87
N ARG A 51 7.53 12.68 -6.00
CA ARG A 51 8.93 12.29 -5.80
C ARG A 51 9.19 11.80 -4.38
N ALA A 52 8.73 12.53 -3.38
CA ALA A 52 8.87 12.11 -1.99
C ALA A 52 8.20 10.75 -1.71
N ALA A 53 7.02 10.52 -2.28
CA ALA A 53 6.34 9.23 -2.18
C ALA A 53 7.11 8.10 -2.92
N ALA A 54 7.67 8.38 -4.10
CA ALA A 54 8.48 7.43 -4.86
C ALA A 54 9.77 7.07 -4.13
N ASP A 55 10.46 8.06 -3.54
CA ASP A 55 11.66 7.85 -2.71
C ASP A 55 11.35 6.96 -1.50
N ALA A 56 10.17 7.14 -0.89
CA ALA A 56 9.68 6.25 0.17
C ALA A 56 9.32 4.84 -0.34
N GLY A 57 9.27 4.63 -1.66
CA GLY A 57 9.02 3.33 -2.29
C GLY A 57 7.63 3.15 -2.89
N CYS A 58 6.85 4.21 -3.03
CA CYS A 58 5.54 4.12 -3.67
C CYS A 58 5.68 3.61 -5.11
N ASP A 59 4.89 2.58 -5.45
CA ASP A 59 4.92 1.99 -6.80
C ASP A 59 4.02 2.77 -7.77
N ILE A 60 2.94 3.38 -7.29
CA ILE A 60 1.91 4.05 -8.08
C ILE A 60 1.37 5.25 -7.29
N VAL A 61 1.18 6.40 -7.93
CA VAL A 61 0.57 7.58 -7.28
C VAL A 61 -0.75 7.95 -7.94
N ARG A 62 -1.78 8.27 -7.15
CA ARG A 62 -3.06 8.78 -7.61
C ARG A 62 -3.12 10.30 -7.45
N VAL A 63 -3.64 10.96 -8.47
CA VAL A 63 -3.83 12.41 -8.54
C VAL A 63 -5.29 12.70 -8.82
N SER A 64 -5.89 13.68 -8.13
CA SER A 64 -7.29 14.05 -8.31
C SER A 64 -7.47 14.88 -9.57
N CYS A 65 -8.49 14.55 -10.38
CA CYS A 65 -8.82 15.28 -11.62
C CYS A 65 -10.32 15.64 -11.63
N PRO A 66 -10.75 16.56 -10.76
CA PRO A 66 -12.16 16.95 -10.64
C PRO A 66 -12.65 17.86 -11.79
N ASP A 67 -11.75 18.62 -12.42
CA ASP A 67 -12.05 19.70 -13.35
C ASP A 67 -11.07 19.74 -14.54
N GLU A 68 -11.25 20.72 -15.42
CA GLU A 68 -10.46 20.90 -16.64
C GLU A 68 -9.04 21.37 -16.36
N ASP A 69 -8.88 22.26 -15.39
CA ASP A 69 -7.56 22.75 -15.00
C ASP A 69 -6.68 21.62 -14.49
N SER A 70 -7.27 20.71 -13.72
CA SER A 70 -6.58 19.51 -13.22
C SER A 70 -6.17 18.56 -14.36
N THR A 71 -7.04 18.33 -15.35
CA THR A 71 -6.66 17.48 -16.50
C THR A 71 -5.69 18.17 -17.46
N ALA A 72 -5.72 19.49 -17.57
CA ALA A 72 -4.74 20.25 -18.35
C ALA A 72 -3.33 20.16 -17.73
N ALA A 73 -3.22 20.18 -16.41
CA ALA A 73 -1.95 20.03 -15.69
C ALA A 73 -1.38 18.59 -15.74
N LEU A 74 -2.25 17.59 -15.93
CA LEU A 74 -1.90 16.17 -15.77
C LEU A 74 -0.78 15.72 -16.70
N GLY A 75 -0.74 16.22 -17.95
CA GLY A 75 0.32 15.88 -18.91
C GLY A 75 1.73 16.24 -18.44
N ALA A 76 1.87 17.39 -17.78
CA ALA A 76 3.14 17.81 -17.19
C ALA A 76 3.50 16.95 -15.96
N ILE A 77 2.51 16.61 -15.14
CA ILE A 77 2.69 15.74 -13.97
C ILE A 77 3.11 14.34 -14.42
N VAL A 78 2.44 13.74 -15.39
CA VAL A 78 2.77 12.40 -15.90
C VAL A 78 4.21 12.38 -16.46
N LYS A 79 4.59 13.40 -17.24
CA LYS A 79 5.94 13.50 -17.81
C LYS A 79 7.03 13.67 -16.75
N GLY A 80 6.75 14.37 -15.66
CA GLY A 80 7.72 14.65 -14.59
C GLY A 80 7.72 13.60 -13.47
N SER A 81 6.80 12.65 -13.48
CA SER A 81 6.64 11.63 -12.46
C SER A 81 7.60 10.44 -12.67
N PRO A 82 8.31 9.98 -11.62
CA PRO A 82 9.12 8.76 -11.68
C PRO A 82 8.29 7.47 -11.60
N VAL A 83 7.00 7.56 -11.29
CA VAL A 83 6.08 6.41 -11.11
C VAL A 83 4.79 6.62 -11.90
N PRO A 84 4.06 5.54 -12.26
CA PRO A 84 2.78 5.65 -12.97
C PRO A 84 1.75 6.46 -12.21
N ILE A 85 0.99 7.28 -12.94
CA ILE A 85 -0.06 8.14 -12.39
C ILE A 85 -1.44 7.53 -12.65
N VAL A 86 -2.24 7.46 -11.59
CA VAL A 86 -3.67 7.17 -11.64
C VAL A 86 -4.46 8.47 -11.59
N ALA A 87 -5.24 8.76 -12.61
CA ALA A 87 -6.17 9.89 -12.60
C ALA A 87 -7.47 9.51 -11.88
N ASP A 88 -7.82 10.28 -10.86
CA ASP A 88 -9.04 10.05 -10.08
C ASP A 88 -10.19 10.90 -10.62
N ILE A 89 -11.09 10.24 -11.33
CA ILE A 89 -12.23 10.84 -12.02
C ILE A 89 -13.53 10.43 -11.31
N HIS A 90 -14.36 11.39 -10.91
CA HIS A 90 -15.60 11.07 -10.20
C HIS A 90 -16.85 11.03 -11.10
N PHE A 91 -17.13 12.08 -11.88
CA PHE A 91 -18.43 12.22 -12.55
C PHE A 91 -18.35 12.61 -14.03
N HIS A 92 -17.25 13.19 -14.49
CA HIS A 92 -17.16 13.76 -15.82
C HIS A 92 -16.39 12.87 -16.79
N TYR A 93 -17.11 12.17 -17.68
CA TYR A 93 -16.50 11.28 -18.66
C TYR A 93 -15.44 11.97 -19.55
N LYS A 94 -15.62 13.27 -19.85
CA LYS A 94 -14.62 14.04 -20.64
C LYS A 94 -13.29 14.13 -19.92
N ARG A 95 -13.29 14.30 -18.58
CA ARG A 95 -12.06 14.31 -17.78
C ARG A 95 -11.31 12.98 -17.87
N ALA A 96 -12.05 11.86 -17.97
CA ALA A 96 -11.45 10.55 -18.16
C ALA A 96 -10.76 10.43 -19.51
N ILE A 97 -11.39 10.91 -20.59
CA ILE A 97 -10.80 10.92 -21.93
C ILE A 97 -9.55 11.82 -21.99
N GLU A 98 -9.63 13.00 -21.40
CA GLU A 98 -8.51 13.94 -21.33
C GLU A 98 -7.34 13.36 -20.53
N ALA A 99 -7.62 12.72 -19.40
CA ALA A 99 -6.61 12.08 -18.57
C ALA A 99 -5.91 10.93 -19.30
N ALA A 100 -6.65 10.10 -20.05
CA ALA A 100 -6.07 9.06 -20.89
C ALA A 100 -5.14 9.66 -21.98
N LYS A 101 -5.58 10.72 -22.66
CA LYS A 101 -4.79 11.46 -23.67
C LYS A 101 -3.55 12.12 -23.06
N ALA A 102 -3.63 12.58 -21.80
CA ALA A 102 -2.51 13.16 -21.07
C ALA A 102 -1.47 12.11 -20.62
N GLY A 103 -1.74 10.82 -20.82
CA GLY A 103 -0.82 9.72 -20.50
C GLY A 103 -1.00 9.12 -19.11
N ALA A 104 -2.15 9.32 -18.46
CA ALA A 104 -2.46 8.61 -17.22
C ALA A 104 -2.37 7.09 -17.42
N ALA A 105 -1.67 6.39 -16.53
CA ALA A 105 -1.51 4.94 -16.61
C ALA A 105 -2.76 4.16 -16.20
N CYS A 106 -3.64 4.79 -15.41
CA CYS A 106 -4.88 4.18 -14.95
C CYS A 106 -5.92 5.28 -14.68
N LEU A 107 -7.18 5.00 -15.02
CA LEU A 107 -8.32 5.84 -14.66
C LEU A 107 -9.07 5.24 -13.47
N ARG A 108 -9.18 5.96 -12.38
CA ARG A 108 -10.11 5.57 -11.32
C ARG A 108 -11.49 6.13 -11.63
N ILE A 109 -12.44 5.26 -11.87
CA ILE A 109 -13.76 5.60 -12.34
C ILE A 109 -14.75 4.50 -12.00
N ASN A 110 -16.02 4.87 -11.80
CA ASN A 110 -17.12 3.93 -11.72
C ASN A 110 -17.93 4.04 -13.03
N PRO A 111 -17.88 3.05 -13.92
CA PRO A 111 -18.54 3.14 -15.24
C PRO A 111 -20.03 3.49 -15.17
N GLY A 112 -20.76 2.98 -14.18
CA GLY A 112 -22.16 3.28 -13.98
C GLY A 112 -22.46 4.74 -13.58
N ASN A 113 -21.45 5.50 -13.09
CA ASN A 113 -21.64 6.87 -12.60
C ASN A 113 -21.28 7.96 -13.63
N ILE A 114 -20.72 7.57 -14.78
CA ILE A 114 -20.27 8.55 -15.81
C ILE A 114 -21.32 8.85 -16.88
N GLY A 115 -22.47 8.23 -16.78
CA GLY A 115 -23.65 8.54 -17.61
C GLY A 115 -24.02 7.41 -18.57
N SER A 116 -24.45 7.77 -19.79
CA SER A 116 -25.00 6.79 -20.76
C SER A 116 -23.96 5.77 -21.24
N ALA A 117 -24.45 4.62 -21.75
CA ALA A 117 -23.62 3.60 -22.36
C ALA A 117 -22.73 4.13 -23.52
N ALA A 118 -23.18 5.16 -24.23
CA ALA A 118 -22.35 5.82 -25.24
C ALA A 118 -21.12 6.50 -24.63
N ARG A 119 -21.28 7.22 -23.51
CA ARG A 119 -20.16 7.87 -22.79
C ARG A 119 -19.18 6.84 -22.20
N VAL A 120 -19.70 5.72 -21.69
CA VAL A 120 -18.86 4.62 -21.24
C VAL A 120 -17.98 4.09 -22.36
N ARG A 121 -18.58 3.86 -23.55
CA ARG A 121 -17.84 3.42 -24.74
C ARG A 121 -16.74 4.40 -25.15
N GLU A 122 -17.02 5.71 -25.13
CA GLU A 122 -16.01 6.74 -25.43
C GLU A 122 -14.82 6.67 -24.47
N VAL A 123 -15.07 6.52 -23.17
CA VAL A 123 -14.01 6.39 -22.15
C VAL A 123 -13.24 5.10 -22.32
N VAL A 124 -13.92 3.98 -22.54
CA VAL A 124 -13.28 2.68 -22.80
C VAL A 124 -12.41 2.74 -24.05
N GLN A 125 -12.92 3.36 -25.13
CA GLN A 125 -12.14 3.52 -26.35
C GLN A 125 -10.88 4.37 -26.10
N ALA A 126 -11.01 5.50 -25.42
CA ALA A 126 -9.87 6.34 -25.07
C ALA A 126 -8.84 5.58 -24.20
N ALA A 127 -9.29 4.76 -23.26
CA ALA A 127 -8.40 3.93 -22.46
C ALA A 127 -7.66 2.89 -23.30
N LYS A 128 -8.34 2.22 -24.24
CA LYS A 128 -7.72 1.27 -25.18
C LYS A 128 -6.70 1.97 -26.08
N ASP A 129 -7.03 3.11 -26.66
CA ASP A 129 -6.20 3.86 -27.59
C ASP A 129 -4.90 4.37 -26.94
N HIS A 130 -4.93 4.65 -25.65
CA HIS A 130 -3.80 5.17 -24.89
C HIS A 130 -3.15 4.16 -23.92
N GLY A 131 -3.54 2.88 -23.98
CA GLY A 131 -2.98 1.82 -23.14
C GLY A 131 -3.20 2.04 -21.64
N CYS A 132 -4.32 2.67 -21.28
CA CYS A 132 -4.66 3.04 -19.92
C CYS A 132 -5.53 1.96 -19.28
N SER A 133 -5.13 1.45 -18.12
CA SER A 133 -5.97 0.54 -17.33
C SER A 133 -7.06 1.32 -16.57
N MET A 134 -7.98 0.59 -15.93
CA MET A 134 -9.02 1.20 -15.09
C MET A 134 -9.02 0.65 -13.67
N ARG A 135 -9.61 1.41 -12.76
CA ARG A 135 -9.96 0.94 -11.41
C ARG A 135 -11.40 1.28 -11.09
N ILE A 136 -12.22 0.25 -10.92
CA ILE A 136 -13.55 0.35 -10.33
C ILE A 136 -13.38 0.66 -8.83
N GLY A 137 -14.07 1.68 -8.32
CA GLY A 137 -13.92 2.14 -6.94
C GLY A 137 -15.25 2.17 -6.19
N VAL A 138 -15.73 1.03 -5.73
CA VAL A 138 -16.91 0.96 -4.86
C VAL A 138 -16.53 1.41 -3.45
N ASN A 139 -17.36 2.28 -2.87
CA ASN A 139 -17.25 2.73 -1.48
C ASN A 139 -18.61 2.62 -0.81
N ALA A 140 -18.64 2.14 0.43
CA ALA A 140 -19.87 2.00 1.21
C ALA A 140 -20.64 3.33 1.35
N GLY A 141 -19.92 4.44 1.53
CA GLY A 141 -20.53 5.78 1.67
C GLY A 141 -21.08 6.40 0.38
N SER A 142 -20.92 5.75 -0.78
CA SER A 142 -21.37 6.26 -2.08
C SER A 142 -21.94 5.15 -2.99
N LEU A 143 -22.60 4.17 -2.39
CA LEU A 143 -23.33 3.15 -3.10
C LEU A 143 -24.52 3.74 -3.90
N GLU A 144 -24.89 3.10 -4.97
CA GLU A 144 -26.01 3.45 -5.81
C GLU A 144 -27.33 3.44 -5.01
N ARG A 145 -28.14 4.44 -5.26
CA ARG A 145 -29.41 4.63 -4.54
C ARG A 145 -30.33 3.41 -4.61
N GLU A 146 -30.40 2.76 -5.76
CA GLU A 146 -31.22 1.58 -5.98
C GLU A 146 -30.78 0.40 -5.11
N LEU A 147 -29.46 0.23 -4.90
CA LEU A 147 -28.91 -0.78 -4.01
C LEU A 147 -29.23 -0.45 -2.55
N LEU A 148 -29.08 0.82 -2.14
CA LEU A 148 -29.43 1.25 -0.79
C LEU A 148 -30.93 1.09 -0.49
N GLU A 149 -31.80 1.38 -1.44
CA GLU A 149 -33.26 1.17 -1.28
C GLU A 149 -33.61 -0.32 -1.14
N ARG A 150 -32.89 -1.21 -1.84
CA ARG A 150 -33.13 -2.65 -1.78
C ARG A 150 -32.55 -3.33 -0.56
N PHE A 151 -31.34 -2.97 -0.15
CA PHE A 151 -30.64 -3.59 0.98
C PHE A 151 -30.87 -2.87 2.31
N GLY A 152 -31.37 -1.64 2.30
CA GLY A 152 -31.62 -0.81 3.48
C GLY A 152 -30.39 -0.08 3.99
N GLU A 153 -29.20 -0.69 3.92
CA GLU A 153 -27.93 -0.15 4.38
C GLU A 153 -26.75 -0.66 3.53
N PRO A 154 -25.57 -0.03 3.60
CA PRO A 154 -24.36 -0.60 3.03
C PRO A 154 -24.01 -1.93 3.71
N CYS A 155 -24.04 -3.02 2.95
CA CYS A 155 -23.69 -4.37 3.38
C CYS A 155 -22.75 -5.03 2.35
N PRO A 156 -22.07 -6.13 2.70
CA PRO A 156 -21.15 -6.81 1.78
C PRO A 156 -21.80 -7.16 0.45
N GLU A 157 -23.02 -7.67 0.48
CA GLU A 157 -23.81 -8.10 -0.69
C GLU A 157 -24.09 -6.92 -1.63
N ALA A 158 -24.51 -5.77 -1.10
CA ALA A 158 -24.75 -4.56 -1.88
C ALA A 158 -23.47 -4.05 -2.53
N MET A 159 -22.35 -4.07 -1.80
CA MET A 159 -21.05 -3.63 -2.31
C MET A 159 -20.52 -4.55 -3.39
N VAL A 160 -20.67 -5.86 -3.25
CA VAL A 160 -20.26 -6.85 -4.25
C VAL A 160 -21.14 -6.72 -5.50
N GLU A 161 -22.45 -6.56 -5.35
CA GLU A 161 -23.35 -6.38 -6.47
C GLU A 161 -23.02 -5.10 -7.27
N SER A 162 -22.76 -3.98 -6.59
CA SER A 162 -22.26 -2.75 -7.23
C SER A 162 -20.99 -3.04 -8.05
N ALA A 163 -20.00 -3.73 -7.45
CA ALA A 163 -18.79 -4.09 -8.15
C ALA A 163 -19.04 -4.95 -9.39
N LEU A 164 -19.87 -5.98 -9.28
CA LEU A 164 -20.21 -6.89 -10.37
C LEU A 164 -20.96 -6.17 -11.51
N ASN A 165 -21.83 -5.21 -11.19
CA ASN A 165 -22.51 -4.40 -12.19
C ASN A 165 -21.51 -3.56 -12.99
N HIS A 166 -20.53 -2.93 -12.32
CA HIS A 166 -19.47 -2.18 -13.00
C HIS A 166 -18.53 -3.08 -13.82
N ILE A 167 -18.23 -4.29 -13.33
CA ILE A 167 -17.47 -5.31 -14.09
C ILE A 167 -18.17 -5.63 -15.40
N ARG A 168 -19.47 -6.00 -15.35
CA ARG A 168 -20.25 -6.33 -16.55
C ARG A 168 -20.23 -5.21 -17.59
N ILE A 169 -20.37 -3.95 -17.14
CA ILE A 169 -20.31 -2.80 -18.07
C ILE A 169 -18.97 -2.75 -18.81
N LEU A 170 -17.84 -3.04 -18.16
CA LEU A 170 -16.54 -3.05 -18.81
C LEU A 170 -16.37 -4.28 -19.71
N GLU A 171 -16.79 -5.46 -19.26
CA GLU A 171 -16.75 -6.70 -20.04
C GLU A 171 -17.62 -6.61 -21.31
N ASP A 172 -18.82 -6.03 -21.22
CA ASP A 172 -19.72 -5.77 -22.36
C ASP A 172 -19.11 -4.80 -23.40
N ASN A 173 -18.06 -4.06 -23.01
CA ASN A 173 -17.27 -3.20 -23.89
C ASN A 173 -15.91 -3.82 -24.28
N ASP A 174 -15.71 -5.13 -24.09
CA ASP A 174 -14.45 -5.85 -24.35
C ASP A 174 -13.25 -5.21 -23.66
N PHE A 175 -13.42 -4.74 -22.40
CA PHE A 175 -12.34 -4.15 -21.62
C PHE A 175 -12.07 -4.96 -20.36
N PHE A 176 -10.85 -5.50 -20.25
CA PHE A 176 -10.44 -6.42 -19.18
C PHE A 176 -9.22 -5.92 -18.37
N GLU A 177 -8.60 -4.81 -18.80
CA GLU A 177 -7.45 -4.20 -18.12
C GLU A 177 -7.89 -3.33 -16.94
N PHE A 178 -8.50 -3.96 -15.92
CA PHE A 178 -8.96 -3.22 -14.75
C PHE A 178 -8.77 -3.98 -13.43
N LYS A 179 -8.74 -3.22 -12.36
CA LYS A 179 -8.72 -3.69 -10.97
C LYS A 179 -9.90 -3.11 -10.19
N ILE A 180 -10.21 -3.69 -9.02
CA ILE A 180 -11.41 -3.33 -8.27
C ILE A 180 -11.03 -2.97 -6.84
N SER A 181 -11.70 -1.98 -6.29
CA SER A 181 -11.67 -1.67 -4.86
C SER A 181 -13.10 -1.64 -4.29
N CYS A 182 -13.28 -2.21 -3.11
CA CYS A 182 -14.54 -2.29 -2.40
C CYS A 182 -14.31 -1.84 -0.95
N LYS A 183 -14.36 -0.53 -0.71
CA LYS A 183 -13.86 0.10 0.50
C LYS A 183 -14.99 0.54 1.44
N ALA A 184 -14.73 0.42 2.75
CA ALA A 184 -15.54 0.99 3.80
C ALA A 184 -14.64 1.58 4.90
N SER A 185 -15.17 2.46 5.72
CA SER A 185 -14.52 2.97 6.93
C SER A 185 -14.65 1.98 8.11
N ASP A 186 -15.67 1.14 8.08
CA ASP A 186 -15.81 0.00 8.99
C ASP A 186 -14.96 -1.18 8.51
N VAL A 187 -14.11 -1.69 9.41
CA VAL A 187 -13.16 -2.76 9.09
C VAL A 187 -13.87 -4.08 8.80
N PHE A 188 -14.93 -4.40 9.56
CA PHE A 188 -15.68 -5.64 9.39
C PHE A 188 -16.39 -5.66 8.03
N LEU A 189 -17.07 -4.57 7.69
CA LEU A 189 -17.73 -4.41 6.40
C LEU A 189 -16.73 -4.52 5.23
N ALA A 190 -15.59 -3.80 5.33
CA ALA A 190 -14.56 -3.85 4.29
C ALA A 190 -14.01 -5.28 4.11
N VAL A 191 -13.63 -5.95 5.20
CA VAL A 191 -13.09 -7.31 5.14
C VAL A 191 -14.11 -8.29 4.59
N ALA A 192 -15.36 -8.24 5.04
CA ALA A 192 -16.44 -9.10 4.53
C ALA A 192 -16.71 -8.87 3.04
N ALA A 193 -16.79 -7.60 2.59
CA ALA A 193 -17.01 -7.26 1.20
C ALA A 193 -15.85 -7.74 0.28
N TYR A 194 -14.59 -7.57 0.71
CA TYR A 194 -13.45 -8.07 -0.07
C TYR A 194 -13.37 -9.60 -0.10
N ASN A 195 -13.71 -10.30 0.99
CA ASN A 195 -13.79 -11.76 0.98
C ASN A 195 -14.83 -12.23 -0.06
N ALA A 196 -16.06 -11.72 0.02
CA ALA A 196 -17.12 -12.08 -0.90
C ALA A 196 -16.77 -11.71 -2.37
N LEU A 197 -16.16 -10.53 -2.59
CA LEU A 197 -15.71 -10.12 -3.92
C LEU A 197 -14.59 -11.01 -4.46
N SER A 198 -13.70 -11.47 -3.59
CA SER A 198 -12.59 -12.35 -3.98
C SER A 198 -13.03 -13.72 -4.50
N GLU A 199 -14.21 -14.18 -4.07
CA GLU A 199 -14.86 -15.40 -4.55
C GLU A 199 -15.69 -15.16 -5.81
N ALA A 200 -16.22 -13.94 -5.99
CA ALA A 200 -17.14 -13.59 -7.08
C ALA A 200 -16.43 -13.25 -8.40
N CYS A 201 -15.15 -12.89 -8.39
CA CYS A 201 -14.40 -12.54 -9.60
C CYS A 201 -12.90 -12.85 -9.46
N ASP A 202 -12.17 -12.86 -10.59
CA ASP A 202 -10.73 -13.10 -10.65
C ASP A 202 -9.90 -11.84 -10.99
N TYR A 203 -10.51 -10.68 -11.02
CA TYR A 203 -9.81 -9.41 -11.23
C TYR A 203 -8.94 -9.02 -10.03
N PRO A 204 -7.84 -8.26 -10.25
CA PRO A 204 -6.98 -7.79 -9.17
C PRO A 204 -7.74 -6.89 -8.20
N LEU A 205 -7.46 -7.04 -6.90
CA LEU A 205 -8.12 -6.30 -5.84
C LEU A 205 -7.18 -5.23 -5.26
N HIS A 206 -7.66 -3.99 -5.26
CA HIS A 206 -7.00 -2.84 -4.64
C HIS A 206 -7.54 -2.62 -3.24
N LEU A 207 -6.80 -3.07 -2.24
CA LEU A 207 -7.21 -3.02 -0.85
C LEU A 207 -7.04 -1.62 -0.23
N GLY A 208 -7.89 -1.32 0.73
CA GLY A 208 -7.78 -0.13 1.57
C GLY A 208 -8.97 0.02 2.50
N ILE A 209 -8.71 0.53 3.70
CA ILE A 209 -9.75 1.03 4.59
C ILE A 209 -9.86 2.53 4.33
N THR A 210 -11.04 3.00 3.92
CA THR A 210 -11.25 4.43 3.67
C THR A 210 -11.50 5.17 4.98
N GLU A 211 -11.12 6.47 5.02
CA GLU A 211 -11.39 7.32 6.19
C GLU A 211 -10.91 6.70 7.51
N ALA A 212 -9.72 6.11 7.48
CA ALA A 212 -9.22 5.35 8.63
C ALA A 212 -8.86 6.26 9.83
N GLY A 213 -8.62 7.55 9.60
CA GLY A 213 -8.30 8.54 10.64
C GLY A 213 -6.87 9.03 10.61
N GLY A 214 -6.42 9.66 11.71
CA GLY A 214 -5.06 10.17 11.84
C GLY A 214 -4.00 9.06 11.91
N LEU A 215 -2.73 9.44 11.88
CA LEU A 215 -1.59 8.52 11.75
C LEU A 215 -1.70 7.28 12.66
N ARG A 216 -1.89 7.46 13.96
CA ARG A 216 -1.93 6.34 14.91
C ARG A 216 -3.14 5.41 14.70
N MET A 217 -4.36 5.96 14.74
CA MET A 217 -5.58 5.14 14.66
C MET A 217 -5.80 4.62 13.24
N GLY A 218 -5.47 5.41 12.24
CA GLY A 218 -5.54 4.99 10.85
C GLY A 218 -4.57 3.85 10.52
N THR A 219 -3.36 3.87 11.09
CA THR A 219 -2.40 2.76 11.01
C THR A 219 -2.99 1.49 11.62
N ILE A 220 -3.56 1.57 12.83
CA ILE A 220 -4.16 0.42 13.50
C ILE A 220 -5.30 -0.17 12.68
N LYS A 221 -6.27 0.67 12.25
CA LYS A 221 -7.39 0.23 11.42
C LYS A 221 -6.93 -0.41 10.11
N SER A 222 -6.00 0.24 9.41
CA SER A 222 -5.47 -0.26 8.16
C SER A 222 -4.70 -1.58 8.36
N SER A 223 -3.91 -1.69 9.43
CA SER A 223 -3.18 -2.92 9.76
C SER A 223 -4.11 -4.10 10.04
N ILE A 224 -5.22 -3.86 10.74
CA ILE A 224 -6.22 -4.90 11.01
C ILE A 224 -6.90 -5.31 9.70
N GLY A 225 -7.46 -4.35 8.95
CA GLY A 225 -8.22 -4.66 7.74
C GLY A 225 -7.38 -5.22 6.60
N LEU A 226 -6.28 -4.55 6.24
CA LEU A 226 -5.36 -5.02 5.21
C LEU A 226 -4.64 -6.29 5.65
N GLY A 227 -4.22 -6.36 6.92
CA GLY A 227 -3.54 -7.52 7.47
C GLY A 227 -4.39 -8.78 7.40
N SER A 228 -5.67 -8.70 7.77
CA SER A 228 -6.62 -9.83 7.69
C SER A 228 -6.78 -10.34 6.26
N LEU A 229 -6.97 -9.45 5.30
CA LEU A 229 -7.14 -9.81 3.89
C LEU A 229 -5.85 -10.38 3.28
N LEU A 230 -4.73 -9.72 3.52
CA LEU A 230 -3.43 -10.15 3.00
C LEU A 230 -3.00 -11.50 3.59
N TRP A 231 -3.29 -11.76 4.89
CA TRP A 231 -3.05 -13.06 5.52
C TRP A 231 -3.89 -14.16 4.86
N ALA A 232 -5.13 -13.85 4.46
CA ALA A 232 -5.98 -14.77 3.69
C ALA A 232 -5.56 -14.91 2.21
N GLY A 233 -4.47 -14.25 1.78
CA GLY A 233 -3.99 -14.27 0.40
C GLY A 233 -4.76 -13.34 -0.55
N ILE A 234 -5.60 -12.46 -0.04
CA ILE A 234 -6.43 -11.53 -0.81
C ILE A 234 -5.72 -10.18 -0.94
N GLY A 235 -5.58 -9.67 -2.17
CA GLY A 235 -5.06 -8.34 -2.46
C GLY A 235 -3.85 -8.32 -3.38
N ASP A 236 -3.87 -7.41 -4.34
CA ASP A 236 -2.86 -7.27 -5.38
C ASP A 236 -2.19 -5.89 -5.35
N THR A 237 -2.84 -4.91 -4.74
CA THR A 237 -2.33 -3.57 -4.50
C THR A 237 -2.98 -2.97 -3.26
N VAL A 238 -2.26 -2.16 -2.52
CA VAL A 238 -2.73 -1.57 -1.25
C VAL A 238 -2.62 -0.06 -1.26
N ARG A 239 -3.57 0.61 -0.61
CA ARG A 239 -3.45 2.00 -0.21
C ARG A 239 -3.92 2.17 1.23
N VAL A 240 -3.04 2.64 2.08
CA VAL A 240 -3.37 3.13 3.41
C VAL A 240 -3.93 4.54 3.28
N SER A 241 -5.03 4.86 3.99
CA SER A 241 -5.64 6.20 3.96
C SER A 241 -5.49 6.85 5.33
N LEU A 242 -4.67 7.89 5.40
CA LEU A 242 -4.37 8.60 6.65
C LEU A 242 -4.63 10.10 6.50
N SER A 243 -5.09 10.74 7.58
CA SER A 243 -5.03 12.19 7.72
C SER A 243 -3.60 12.58 8.12
N ALA A 244 -2.64 12.38 7.20
CA ALA A 244 -1.21 12.62 7.35
C ALA A 244 -0.58 12.83 5.96
N GLU A 245 0.72 13.12 5.92
CA GLU A 245 1.46 13.25 4.65
C GLU A 245 1.46 11.94 3.85
N PRO A 246 1.37 11.99 2.50
CA PRO A 246 1.32 10.80 1.65
C PRO A 246 2.48 9.82 1.86
N VAL A 247 3.66 10.30 2.25
CA VAL A 247 4.83 9.49 2.57
C VAL A 247 4.54 8.54 3.74
N GLU A 248 3.77 8.96 4.74
CA GLU A 248 3.42 8.12 5.89
C GLU A 248 2.47 6.97 5.47
N GLU A 249 1.56 7.22 4.51
CA GLU A 249 0.73 6.15 3.93
C GLU A 249 1.59 5.04 3.28
N VAL A 250 2.66 5.45 2.57
CA VAL A 250 3.60 4.52 1.92
C VAL A 250 4.36 3.70 2.95
N LYS A 251 4.92 4.35 3.98
CA LYS A 251 5.66 3.68 5.05
C LYS A 251 4.79 2.64 5.75
N VAL A 252 3.59 3.02 6.18
CA VAL A 252 2.65 2.10 6.83
C VAL A 252 2.24 0.96 5.90
N GLY A 253 2.02 1.23 4.61
CA GLY A 253 1.74 0.19 3.62
C GLY A 253 2.87 -0.85 3.52
N TYR A 254 4.12 -0.39 3.50
CA TYR A 254 5.28 -1.29 3.52
C TYR A 254 5.43 -2.03 4.84
N ASP A 255 5.17 -1.39 5.97
CA ASP A 255 5.29 -2.04 7.29
C ASP A 255 4.28 -3.17 7.46
N ILE A 256 3.06 -3.01 6.96
CA ILE A 256 2.06 -4.08 6.88
C ILE A 256 2.58 -5.24 6.01
N LEU A 257 3.06 -4.94 4.80
CA LEU A 257 3.54 -5.96 3.87
C LEU A 257 4.81 -6.67 4.37
N LYS A 258 5.73 -5.92 5.00
CA LYS A 258 6.95 -6.48 5.64
C LYS A 258 6.60 -7.42 6.79
N SER A 259 5.66 -7.01 7.64
CA SER A 259 5.22 -7.81 8.79
C SER A 259 4.64 -9.17 8.39
N LEU A 260 4.08 -9.25 7.18
CA LEU A 260 3.55 -10.49 6.59
C LEU A 260 4.55 -11.21 5.65
N GLY A 261 5.76 -10.67 5.48
CA GLY A 261 6.76 -11.23 4.56
C GLY A 261 6.41 -11.13 3.08
N LEU A 262 5.39 -10.35 2.71
CA LEU A 262 4.90 -10.19 1.32
C LEU A 262 5.74 -9.24 0.48
N ARG A 263 6.37 -8.26 1.10
CA ARG A 263 7.35 -7.35 0.48
C ARG A 263 8.52 -7.18 1.41
N ARG A 264 9.69 -6.87 0.86
CA ARG A 264 10.90 -6.59 1.62
C ARG A 264 11.50 -5.28 1.11
N ARG A 265 11.71 -4.33 2.00
CA ARG A 265 12.35 -3.04 1.71
C ARG A 265 12.87 -2.45 3.01
N GLY A 266 14.11 -1.98 3.01
CA GLY A 266 14.71 -1.26 4.12
C GLY A 266 14.94 -2.12 5.37
N VAL A 267 15.34 -1.46 6.43
CA VAL A 267 15.68 -2.09 7.69
C VAL A 267 14.41 -2.39 8.50
N THR A 268 14.33 -3.58 9.05
CA THR A 268 13.31 -3.97 10.03
C THR A 268 13.97 -4.09 11.39
N VAL A 269 13.60 -3.22 12.33
CA VAL A 269 14.11 -3.26 13.69
C VAL A 269 13.23 -4.15 14.56
N ILE A 270 13.87 -5.13 15.20
CA ILE A 270 13.24 -6.03 16.18
C ILE A 270 13.76 -5.63 17.54
N SER A 271 12.92 -5.19 18.45
CA SER A 271 13.36 -4.70 19.75
C SER A 271 12.55 -5.26 20.91
N CYS A 272 13.18 -5.42 22.06
CA CYS A 272 12.45 -5.77 23.29
C CYS A 272 11.76 -4.52 23.87
N PRO A 273 10.65 -4.71 24.63
CA PRO A 273 9.93 -3.58 25.22
C PRO A 273 10.66 -2.86 26.35
N SER A 274 11.92 -3.24 26.62
CA SER A 274 12.73 -2.73 27.72
C SER A 274 12.12 -3.08 29.10
N CYS A 275 12.92 -3.61 29.98
CA CYS A 275 12.51 -3.94 31.35
C CYS A 275 13.66 -3.75 32.31
N ALA A 276 13.49 -4.05 33.63
CA ALA A 276 14.52 -3.90 34.66
C ALA A 276 15.81 -4.68 34.39
N ARG A 277 15.82 -5.63 33.46
CA ARG A 277 17.02 -6.41 33.08
C ARG A 277 17.85 -5.75 31.98
N GLN A 278 17.43 -4.62 31.44
CA GLN A 278 18.18 -3.92 30.38
C GLN A 278 19.54 -3.43 30.87
N ASN A 279 20.54 -3.58 30.03
CA ASN A 279 21.91 -3.11 30.31
C ASN A 279 22.29 -1.85 29.51
N PHE A 280 21.36 -1.35 28.65
CA PHE A 280 21.46 -0.08 27.94
C PHE A 280 20.05 0.47 27.60
N GLN A 281 19.99 1.73 27.18
CA GLN A 281 18.74 2.42 26.89
C GLN A 281 18.17 1.94 25.54
N VAL A 282 17.44 0.81 25.54
CA VAL A 282 16.87 0.19 24.31
C VAL A 282 16.01 1.17 23.55
N ILE A 283 15.04 1.81 24.21
CA ILE A 283 14.08 2.73 23.57
C ILE A 283 14.82 3.80 22.77
N LYS A 284 15.72 4.54 23.42
CA LYS A 284 16.49 5.60 22.76
C LYS A 284 17.41 5.08 21.64
N THR A 285 17.91 3.86 21.78
CA THR A 285 18.76 3.24 20.74
C THR A 285 17.91 2.90 19.51
N VAL A 286 16.71 2.38 19.71
CA VAL A 286 15.77 2.05 18.60
C VAL A 286 15.35 3.32 17.87
N GLU A 287 14.92 4.36 18.58
CA GLU A 287 14.56 5.66 17.97
C GLU A 287 15.67 6.21 17.06
N VAL A 288 16.92 6.20 17.55
CA VAL A 288 18.07 6.68 16.77
C VAL A 288 18.37 5.76 15.58
N LEU A 289 18.22 4.44 15.73
CA LEU A 289 18.43 3.49 14.64
C LEU A 289 17.37 3.65 13.55
N GLU A 290 16.10 3.70 13.90
CA GLU A 290 15.02 3.88 12.95
C GLU A 290 15.18 5.17 12.12
N GLU A 291 15.58 6.29 12.78
CA GLU A 291 15.87 7.54 12.10
C GLU A 291 17.06 7.41 11.14
N ARG A 292 18.21 6.93 11.65
CA ARG A 292 19.46 6.88 10.87
C ARG A 292 19.43 5.85 9.75
N LEU A 293 18.69 4.74 9.89
CA LEU A 293 18.61 3.68 8.92
C LEU A 293 17.44 3.86 7.93
N SER A 294 16.66 4.92 8.09
CA SER A 294 15.48 5.19 7.25
C SER A 294 15.77 5.34 5.75
N HIS A 295 16.99 5.77 5.40
CA HIS A 295 17.44 5.94 4.02
C HIS A 295 17.85 4.63 3.34
N ILE A 296 18.07 3.55 4.08
CA ILE A 296 18.51 2.27 3.57
C ILE A 296 17.32 1.56 2.93
N THR A 297 17.45 1.21 1.68
CA THR A 297 16.41 0.48 0.91
C THR A 297 16.67 -1.01 0.82
N THR A 298 17.90 -1.44 1.07
CA THR A 298 18.28 -2.86 1.08
C THR A 298 17.56 -3.57 2.22
N PRO A 299 16.86 -4.70 1.96
CA PRO A 299 16.21 -5.47 3.00
C PRO A 299 17.21 -6.01 4.03
N MET A 300 16.97 -5.70 5.31
CA MET A 300 17.84 -6.09 6.41
C MET A 300 17.04 -6.17 7.71
N THR A 301 17.43 -7.06 8.60
CA THR A 301 16.87 -7.19 9.95
C THR A 301 17.89 -6.81 11.01
N VAL A 302 17.49 -5.98 11.95
CA VAL A 302 18.35 -5.54 13.08
C VAL A 302 17.64 -5.83 14.38
N SER A 303 18.22 -6.64 15.26
CA SER A 303 17.68 -6.87 16.60
C SER A 303 18.38 -6.02 17.65
N VAL A 304 17.59 -5.43 18.57
CA VAL A 304 18.08 -4.57 19.67
C VAL A 304 17.44 -5.06 20.97
N ILE A 305 18.16 -5.91 21.68
CA ILE A 305 17.65 -6.57 22.89
C ILE A 305 18.50 -6.21 24.10
N GLY A 306 17.88 -5.61 25.12
CA GLY A 306 18.58 -5.00 26.28
C GLY A 306 19.27 -5.97 27.23
N CYS A 307 19.08 -7.29 27.12
CA CYS A 307 19.63 -8.25 28.08
C CYS A 307 20.00 -9.59 27.41
N VAL A 308 20.78 -10.39 28.13
CA VAL A 308 21.26 -11.71 27.71
C VAL A 308 20.19 -12.79 27.65
N VAL A 309 18.98 -12.56 28.19
CA VAL A 309 17.97 -13.61 28.29
C VAL A 309 17.40 -13.94 26.90
N ASN A 310 16.92 -12.95 26.17
CA ASN A 310 16.40 -13.11 24.82
C ASN A 310 17.38 -12.65 23.73
N GLY A 311 18.37 -11.81 24.11
CA GLY A 311 19.28 -11.18 23.17
C GLY A 311 19.99 -12.13 22.22
N PRO A 312 20.71 -13.16 22.73
CA PRO A 312 21.40 -14.10 21.85
C PRO A 312 20.49 -14.90 20.93
N GLY A 313 19.26 -15.22 21.38
CA GLY A 313 18.26 -15.94 20.56
C GLY A 313 17.77 -15.08 19.39
N GLU A 314 17.34 -13.87 19.65
CA GLU A 314 16.88 -12.95 18.60
C GLU A 314 18.00 -12.52 17.65
N ALA A 315 19.20 -12.28 18.19
CA ALA A 315 20.35 -11.88 17.38
C ALA A 315 20.82 -12.95 16.39
N ARG A 316 20.57 -14.24 16.68
CA ARG A 316 20.90 -15.35 15.76
C ARG A 316 19.97 -15.43 14.56
N GLU A 317 18.77 -14.89 14.68
CA GLU A 317 17.74 -14.91 13.63
C GLU A 317 17.73 -13.63 12.77
N THR A 318 18.68 -12.69 13.04
CA THR A 318 18.75 -11.39 12.38
C THR A 318 20.10 -11.17 11.69
N ASP A 319 20.12 -10.28 10.67
CA ASP A 319 21.36 -9.94 9.96
C ASP A 319 22.36 -9.24 10.88
N ILE A 320 21.86 -8.33 11.73
CA ILE A 320 22.66 -7.65 12.77
C ILE A 320 21.91 -7.74 14.10
N GLY A 321 22.61 -8.09 15.16
CA GLY A 321 22.05 -8.14 16.50
C GLY A 321 22.89 -7.35 17.51
N LEU A 322 22.22 -6.50 18.32
CA LEU A 322 22.82 -5.85 19.49
C LEU A 322 22.15 -6.37 20.75
N THR A 323 22.95 -6.96 21.65
CA THR A 323 22.44 -7.49 22.92
C THR A 323 23.18 -6.88 24.12
N GLY A 324 22.45 -6.65 25.20
CA GLY A 324 23.04 -6.27 26.46
C GLY A 324 23.73 -7.48 27.14
N GLY A 325 24.97 -7.35 27.53
CA GLY A 325 25.79 -8.44 28.07
C GLY A 325 26.03 -8.42 29.59
N GLY A 326 25.52 -7.44 30.34
CA GLY A 326 25.85 -7.24 31.75
C GLY A 326 27.22 -6.57 31.96
N ASN A 327 27.46 -6.02 33.16
CA ASN A 327 28.70 -5.32 33.50
C ASN A 327 29.11 -4.22 32.50
N ASN A 328 28.15 -3.49 31.92
CA ASN A 328 28.37 -2.50 30.86
C ASN A 328 29.05 -3.07 29.59
N THR A 329 28.98 -4.36 29.36
CA THR A 329 29.39 -4.97 28.09
C THR A 329 28.19 -5.20 27.19
N HIS A 330 28.40 -5.15 25.88
CA HIS A 330 27.39 -5.41 24.83
C HIS A 330 27.98 -6.37 23.83
N GLN A 331 27.12 -7.21 23.26
CA GLN A 331 27.52 -8.17 22.23
C GLN A 331 26.89 -7.78 20.92
N ILE A 332 27.69 -7.71 19.86
CA ILE A 332 27.23 -7.58 18.50
C ILE A 332 27.23 -8.96 17.83
N TYR A 333 26.19 -9.23 17.06
CA TYR A 333 26.07 -10.40 16.19
C TYR A 333 25.98 -9.92 14.75
N ILE A 334 26.65 -10.65 13.85
CA ILE A 334 26.56 -10.44 12.39
C ILE A 334 26.21 -11.77 11.75
N ALA A 335 25.14 -11.79 10.94
CA ALA A 335 24.61 -12.99 10.33
C ALA A 335 24.43 -14.16 11.33
N GLY A 336 23.90 -13.83 12.50
CA GLY A 336 23.64 -14.79 13.57
C GLY A 336 24.86 -15.25 14.37
N GLN A 337 26.07 -14.80 14.04
CA GLN A 337 27.30 -15.18 14.74
C GLN A 337 27.81 -14.07 15.67
N PRO A 338 28.27 -14.41 16.87
CA PRO A 338 28.90 -13.44 17.74
C PRO A 338 30.15 -12.85 17.06
N ASP A 339 30.19 -11.52 16.92
CA ASP A 339 31.32 -10.81 16.32
C ASP A 339 32.18 -10.13 17.38
N GLN A 340 31.62 -9.22 18.15
CA GLN A 340 32.39 -8.44 19.11
C GLN A 340 31.69 -8.33 20.48
N ILE A 341 32.51 -8.36 21.53
CA ILE A 341 32.11 -8.02 22.89
C ILE A 341 32.84 -6.74 23.27
N GLY A 342 32.12 -5.69 23.70
CA GLY A 342 32.72 -4.43 24.07
C GLY A 342 31.84 -3.59 24.98
N ARG A 343 32.42 -2.51 25.53
CA ARG A 343 31.69 -1.51 26.31
C ARG A 343 30.95 -0.53 25.36
N ALA A 344 30.55 0.63 25.81
CA ALA A 344 29.75 1.63 25.08
C ALA A 344 30.17 1.91 23.64
N SER A 345 31.44 1.64 23.26
CA SER A 345 31.94 1.73 21.87
C SER A 345 31.27 0.78 20.87
N CYS A 346 30.66 -0.32 21.33
CA CYS A 346 29.86 -1.19 20.45
C CYS A 346 28.60 -0.48 19.90
N ARG A 347 28.13 0.52 20.65
CA ARG A 347 26.96 1.34 20.26
C ARG A 347 27.26 2.22 19.04
N GLU A 348 28.49 2.75 18.92
CA GLU A 348 28.92 3.56 17.76
C GLU A 348 29.20 2.70 16.52
N ARG A 349 29.60 1.43 16.74
CA ARG A 349 29.98 0.54 15.63
C ARG A 349 28.80 -0.05 14.87
N VAL A 350 27.65 -0.29 15.51
CA VAL A 350 26.42 -0.69 14.79
C VAL A 350 26.07 0.35 13.72
N PHE A 351 26.35 1.62 13.98
CA PHE A 351 26.14 2.71 13.00
C PHE A 351 27.16 2.75 11.86
N ASN A 352 28.29 2.07 11.99
CA ASN A 352 29.34 2.07 10.96
C ASN A 352 29.29 0.84 10.05
N TRP A 353 28.43 -0.15 10.36
CA TRP A 353 28.27 -1.40 9.59
C TRP A 353 27.00 -1.40 8.73
N VAL A 354 26.14 -0.44 8.90
CA VAL A 354 24.91 -0.20 8.12
C VAL A 354 25.08 1.08 7.32
#